data_d741c72a4209bc256499eaddc04c56f4
#
_entry.id   d741c72a4209bc256499eaddc04c56f4
#
_cell.length_a   1.000
_cell.length_b   1.000
_cell.length_c   1.000
_cell.angle_alpha   90.00
_cell.angle_beta   90.00
_cell.angle_gamma   90.00
#
_symmetry.space_group_name_H-M   'P 1'
#
loop_
_entity.id
_entity.type
_entity.pdbx_description
1 polymer ?
#
loop_
_entity_poly.entity_id
_entity_poly.type
_entity_poly.pdbx_seq_one_letter_code
_entity_poly.pdbx_strand_id
1 'polypeptide(L)'
;MVIISHKKNTVNNLRHSKELLLLCSSMLLIACSSAPARTGTVTSVSGDNRAPTTATIKANSQVAKQLNLNDQQDFTDARRGLIASPKDLKIPSSKDASKNVWNMSAYDFIEGEAPATVNPSLWRQAQLNNIQGLFEVTPGIYQVRGFDLSNMTLIKGDSGWIIIDTMTSKETARYAYDFAMQHLAKRYPNTTNVSAILFTHSHVDHFGGVLGIVSQQDIERKKIPIIAPAGFIEEATSENIIAGNAMLRRAVYMYGKDLARDEFGHIDTGLGKSPAFGEVSITKPTVLIDRTPTKLNIDGVKFEFQYTPESEAPAELTFYLPEYKAFGGAELVSRNMH
;
A
#
# COMPACT_ATOMS: atom_id res chain seq x y z
N MET A 1 8.32 25.64 -34.23
CA MET A 1 9.48 25.18 -35.01
C MET A 1 10.72 25.73 -34.32
N VAL A 2 11.33 24.94 -33.45
CA VAL A 2 12.59 25.30 -32.78
C VAL A 2 13.56 24.15 -33.05
N ILE A 3 14.65 24.54 -33.73
CA ILE A 3 15.75 23.67 -34.12
C ILE A 3 16.76 23.65 -32.98
N ILE A 4 17.10 22.48 -32.43
CA ILE A 4 18.25 22.32 -31.51
C ILE A 4 19.30 21.44 -32.19
N SER A 5 20.47 22.05 -32.37
CA SER A 5 21.68 21.53 -33.00
C SER A 5 22.38 20.52 -32.11
N HIS A 6 22.76 19.40 -32.73
CA HIS A 6 23.69 18.42 -32.15
C HIS A 6 25.13 18.91 -32.23
N LYS A 7 25.84 18.91 -31.08
CA LYS A 7 27.30 18.88 -31.07
C LYS A 7 27.79 17.50 -30.57
N LYS A 8 28.48 16.81 -31.47
CA LYS A 8 29.28 15.62 -31.16
C LYS A 8 30.55 16.07 -30.42
N ASN A 9 30.84 15.47 -29.28
CA ASN A 9 32.18 15.52 -28.69
C ASN A 9 32.82 14.13 -28.70
N THR A 10 33.97 14.09 -29.31
CA THR A 10 34.88 13.00 -29.51
C THR A 10 35.53 12.56 -28.22
N VAL A 11 35.58 11.24 -27.99
CA VAL A 11 36.30 10.61 -26.89
C VAL A 11 37.77 10.40 -27.32
N ASN A 12 38.71 10.95 -26.59
CA ASN A 12 40.11 10.63 -26.68
C ASN A 12 40.54 9.63 -25.60
N ASN A 13 41.14 8.55 -26.06
CA ASN A 13 41.81 7.52 -25.28
C ASN A 13 42.99 8.09 -24.47
N LEU A 14 43.11 7.66 -23.21
CA LEU A 14 44.36 7.65 -22.48
C LEU A 14 44.53 6.30 -21.78
N ARG A 15 45.45 5.47 -22.40
CA ARG A 15 46.11 4.36 -21.77
C ARG A 15 47.23 4.90 -20.86
N HIS A 16 47.43 4.26 -19.74
CA HIS A 16 48.52 4.15 -18.75
C HIS A 16 47.91 4.40 -17.34
N SER A 17 48.07 3.52 -16.38
CA SER A 17 49.17 2.68 -15.94
C SER A 17 48.65 1.56 -15.02
N LYS A 18 48.99 0.34 -15.34
CA LYS A 18 49.05 -0.76 -14.39
C LYS A 18 50.37 -0.58 -13.62
N GLU A 19 50.32 -0.24 -12.34
CA GLU A 19 51.32 -0.42 -11.32
C GLU A 19 51.04 0.55 -10.18
N LEU A 20 50.17 0.19 -9.27
CA LEU A 20 50.14 0.65 -7.85
C LEU A 20 49.03 -0.10 -7.10
N LEU A 21 49.12 -1.41 -7.06
CA LEU A 21 48.19 -2.25 -6.29
C LEU A 21 48.96 -3.38 -5.64
N LEU A 22 49.93 -3.04 -4.83
CA LEU A 22 50.64 -4.04 -3.98
C LEU A 22 51.41 -3.33 -2.85
N LEU A 23 50.71 -2.59 -1.97
CA LEU A 23 51.29 -2.17 -0.67
C LEU A 23 50.21 -1.53 0.20
N CYS A 24 49.12 -2.23 0.51
CA CYS A 24 48.19 -1.87 1.63
C CYS A 24 47.39 -3.10 2.07
N SER A 25 48.07 -4.26 2.20
CA SER A 25 47.44 -5.50 2.69
C SER A 25 48.11 -6.04 3.95
N SER A 26 48.49 -5.20 4.90
CA SER A 26 49.00 -5.70 6.17
C SER A 26 48.98 -4.66 7.27
N MET A 27 47.76 -4.14 7.63
CA MET A 27 47.54 -3.46 8.91
C MET A 27 46.05 -3.14 9.08
N LEU A 28 45.20 -4.16 9.24
CA LEU A 28 43.82 -3.98 9.80
C LEU A 28 43.30 -5.31 10.36
N LEU A 29 44.08 -5.90 11.23
CA LEU A 29 43.65 -7.01 12.08
C LEU A 29 44.11 -6.71 13.49
N ILE A 30 43.38 -5.88 14.24
CA ILE A 30 43.30 -5.82 15.72
C ILE A 30 42.34 -4.67 16.02
N ALA A 31 41.08 -4.98 16.23
CA ALA A 31 40.09 -4.32 17.10
C ALA A 31 38.69 -4.91 16.90
N CYS A 32 38.57 -6.25 17.04
CA CYS A 32 37.28 -6.80 17.47
C CYS A 32 37.28 -6.84 18.99
N SER A 33 37.11 -5.69 19.64
CA SER A 33 36.67 -5.68 21.02
C SER A 33 35.19 -6.01 21.02
N SER A 34 34.85 -7.18 21.53
CA SER A 34 33.51 -7.62 21.85
C SER A 34 32.83 -6.59 22.76
N ALA A 35 32.05 -5.66 22.16
CA ALA A 35 31.08 -4.93 22.92
C ALA A 35 30.00 -5.95 23.36
N PRO A 36 29.63 -6.02 24.64
CA PRO A 36 28.57 -6.90 25.10
C PRO A 36 27.29 -6.53 24.33
N ALA A 37 26.66 -7.55 23.73
CA ALA A 37 25.32 -7.41 23.18
C ALA A 37 24.41 -6.83 24.26
N ARG A 38 24.04 -5.58 24.13
CA ARG A 38 22.95 -5.02 24.94
C ARG A 38 21.69 -5.76 24.49
N THR A 39 21.31 -6.77 25.28
CA THR A 39 19.93 -7.24 25.33
C THR A 39 19.10 -6.11 25.93
N GLY A 40 18.85 -5.10 25.11
CA GLY A 40 17.85 -4.11 25.42
C GLY A 40 16.50 -4.80 25.31
N THR A 41 15.92 -5.17 26.43
CA THR A 41 14.48 -5.32 26.56
C THR A 41 13.90 -4.05 25.97
N VAL A 42 13.21 -4.14 24.85
CA VAL A 42 12.39 -3.06 24.32
C VAL A 42 11.24 -2.93 25.32
N THR A 43 11.48 -2.18 26.37
CA THR A 43 10.40 -1.61 27.17
C THR A 43 9.64 -0.73 26.19
N SER A 44 8.38 -1.07 25.94
CA SER A 44 7.43 -0.16 25.32
C SER A 44 7.65 1.20 26.01
N VAL A 45 8.13 2.17 25.24
CA VAL A 45 8.19 3.54 25.70
C VAL A 45 6.72 3.93 25.84
N SER A 46 6.19 3.81 27.06
CA SER A 46 5.00 4.54 27.44
C SER A 46 5.40 6.00 27.24
N GLY A 47 4.94 6.61 26.14
CA GLY A 47 5.23 8.00 25.86
C GLY A 47 4.83 8.77 27.11
N ASP A 48 5.75 9.56 27.65
CA ASP A 48 5.39 10.58 28.62
C ASP A 48 4.23 11.35 28.00
N ASN A 49 3.01 11.16 28.49
CA ASN A 49 1.80 11.86 28.04
C ASN A 49 1.97 13.35 28.40
N ARG A 50 2.77 14.05 27.63
CA ARG A 50 3.09 15.47 27.83
C ARG A 50 1.96 16.31 27.25
N ALA A 51 1.44 17.20 28.05
CA ALA A 51 0.53 18.23 27.56
C ALA A 51 1.16 18.97 26.37
N PRO A 52 0.37 19.33 25.35
CA PRO A 52 0.87 20.06 24.19
C PRO A 52 1.44 21.43 24.62
N THR A 53 2.53 21.84 23.99
CA THR A 53 3.11 23.16 24.26
C THR A 53 2.17 24.27 23.81
N THR A 54 2.31 25.46 24.38
CA THR A 54 1.56 26.66 23.93
C THR A 54 1.77 26.93 22.43
N ALA A 55 2.97 26.65 21.89
CA ALA A 55 3.27 26.79 20.47
C ALA A 55 2.46 25.78 19.62
N THR A 56 2.38 24.53 20.06
CA THR A 56 1.56 23.50 19.39
C THR A 56 0.08 23.88 19.40
N ILE A 57 -0.46 24.26 20.56
CA ILE A 57 -1.88 24.68 20.69
C ILE A 57 -2.16 25.86 19.75
N LYS A 58 -1.29 26.88 19.72
CA LYS A 58 -1.42 28.03 18.85
C LYS A 58 -1.42 27.64 17.38
N ALA A 59 -0.49 26.79 16.95
CA ALA A 59 -0.38 26.32 15.56
C ALA A 59 -1.64 25.56 15.15
N ASN A 60 -2.09 24.59 15.96
CA ASN A 60 -3.31 23.80 15.69
C ASN A 60 -4.56 24.69 15.63
N SER A 61 -4.67 25.66 16.55
CA SER A 61 -5.79 26.64 16.55
C SER A 61 -5.79 27.54 15.31
N GLN A 62 -4.61 27.88 14.77
CA GLN A 62 -4.51 28.65 13.53
C GLN A 62 -4.98 27.82 12.33
N VAL A 63 -4.57 26.56 12.23
CA VAL A 63 -5.03 25.65 11.16
C VAL A 63 -6.55 25.47 11.23
N ALA A 64 -7.12 25.26 12.43
CA ALA A 64 -8.56 25.13 12.60
C ALA A 64 -9.37 26.35 12.12
N LYS A 65 -8.80 27.56 12.25
CA LYS A 65 -9.45 28.80 11.76
C LYS A 65 -9.33 29.02 10.26
N GLN A 66 -8.34 28.41 9.61
CA GLN A 66 -8.06 28.60 8.17
C GLN A 66 -8.82 27.61 7.29
N LEU A 67 -9.19 26.44 7.83
CA LEU A 67 -9.81 25.36 7.08
C LEU A 67 -11.30 25.22 7.42
N ASN A 68 -12.12 24.88 6.42
CA ASN A 68 -13.52 24.52 6.63
C ASN A 68 -13.63 23.06 7.09
N LEU A 69 -13.29 22.80 8.35
CA LEU A 69 -13.30 21.45 8.92
C LEU A 69 -14.71 20.89 9.14
N ASN A 70 -15.76 21.74 9.02
CA ASN A 70 -17.16 21.35 9.17
C ASN A 70 -17.78 20.82 7.86
N ASP A 71 -17.05 20.87 6.74
CA ASP A 71 -17.52 20.34 5.46
C ASP A 71 -17.74 18.83 5.55
N GLN A 72 -19.00 18.39 5.27
CA GLN A 72 -19.41 17.00 5.34
C GLN A 72 -19.39 16.30 3.96
N GLN A 73 -19.00 16.98 2.89
CA GLN A 73 -19.02 16.40 1.56
C GLN A 73 -18.09 15.19 1.44
N ASP A 74 -16.87 15.29 1.99
CA ASP A 74 -15.92 14.18 1.98
C ASP A 74 -16.44 12.95 2.74
N PHE A 75 -17.11 13.16 3.88
CA PHE A 75 -17.71 12.07 4.65
C PHE A 75 -18.89 11.42 3.91
N THR A 76 -19.67 12.20 3.18
CA THR A 76 -20.72 11.69 2.29
C THR A 76 -20.13 10.87 1.16
N ASP A 77 -19.07 11.39 0.52
CA ASP A 77 -18.37 10.72 -0.58
C ASP A 77 -17.67 9.45 -0.12
N ALA A 78 -17.02 9.47 1.05
CA ALA A 78 -16.33 8.31 1.61
C ALA A 78 -17.29 7.16 1.94
N ARG A 79 -18.56 7.45 2.27
CA ARG A 79 -19.60 6.44 2.54
C ARG A 79 -20.38 6.02 1.30
N ARG A 80 -20.18 6.66 0.16
CA ARG A 80 -20.91 6.34 -1.07
C ARG A 80 -20.69 4.89 -1.47
N GLY A 81 -21.81 4.17 -1.71
CA GLY A 81 -21.77 2.77 -2.12
C GLY A 81 -21.43 1.78 -1.02
N LEU A 82 -21.38 2.18 0.26
CA LEU A 82 -21.13 1.27 1.37
C LEU A 82 -22.20 0.17 1.43
N ILE A 83 -21.77 -1.09 1.29
CA ILE A 83 -22.61 -2.28 1.37
C ILE A 83 -22.61 -2.84 2.78
N ALA A 84 -21.40 -2.99 3.36
CA ALA A 84 -21.20 -3.57 4.68
C ALA A 84 -19.90 -3.06 5.31
N SER A 85 -19.92 -2.96 6.63
CA SER A 85 -18.75 -2.63 7.45
C SER A 85 -18.70 -3.58 8.66
N PRO A 86 -17.54 -4.16 8.99
CA PRO A 86 -17.41 -4.96 10.21
C PRO A 86 -17.45 -4.07 11.44
N LYS A 87 -18.11 -4.54 12.51
CA LYS A 87 -18.23 -3.79 13.77
C LYS A 87 -16.90 -3.72 14.55
N ASP A 88 -16.11 -4.76 14.47
CA ASP A 88 -14.81 -4.89 15.15
C ASP A 88 -13.81 -5.51 14.17
N LEU A 89 -13.09 -4.65 13.44
CA LEU A 89 -12.13 -5.12 12.45
C LEU A 89 -10.79 -5.38 13.11
N LYS A 90 -10.59 -6.64 13.47
CA LYS A 90 -9.33 -7.20 13.96
C LYS A 90 -8.98 -8.40 13.11
N ILE A 91 -7.80 -8.40 12.54
CA ILE A 91 -7.30 -9.50 11.70
C ILE A 91 -6.11 -10.13 12.42
N PRO A 92 -6.25 -11.36 12.94
CA PRO A 92 -5.19 -12.01 13.69
C PRO A 92 -4.03 -12.42 12.79
N SER A 93 -2.84 -12.52 13.36
CA SER A 93 -1.67 -13.08 12.70
C SER A 93 -1.84 -14.59 12.52
N SER A 94 -1.48 -15.09 11.34
CA SER A 94 -1.41 -16.53 11.03
C SER A 94 -0.35 -17.28 11.86
N LYS A 95 0.67 -16.56 12.35
CA LYS A 95 1.79 -17.10 13.14
C LYS A 95 1.57 -17.04 14.65
N ASP A 96 0.77 -16.08 15.12
CA ASP A 96 0.51 -15.86 16.54
C ASP A 96 -0.88 -15.24 16.70
N ALA A 97 -1.87 -16.08 16.95
CA ALA A 97 -3.27 -15.66 17.10
C ALA A 97 -3.52 -14.65 18.25
N SER A 98 -2.57 -14.49 19.18
CA SER A 98 -2.65 -13.47 20.23
C SER A 98 -2.35 -12.06 19.72
N LYS A 99 -1.80 -11.93 18.51
CA LYS A 99 -1.45 -10.65 17.88
C LYS A 99 -2.31 -10.41 16.66
N ASN A 100 -2.61 -9.15 16.41
CA ASN A 100 -3.28 -8.73 15.18
C ASN A 100 -2.27 -8.16 14.19
N VAL A 101 -2.38 -8.54 12.91
CA VAL A 101 -1.67 -7.90 11.80
C VAL A 101 -2.36 -6.60 11.40
N TRP A 102 -3.67 -6.48 11.69
CA TRP A 102 -4.48 -5.31 11.46
C TRP A 102 -5.50 -5.13 12.58
N ASN A 103 -5.68 -3.91 13.07
CA ASN A 103 -6.62 -3.60 14.14
C ASN A 103 -7.17 -2.17 14.00
N MET A 104 -8.35 -2.03 13.39
CA MET A 104 -9.01 -0.74 13.24
C MET A 104 -9.69 -0.28 14.52
N SER A 105 -10.14 -1.21 15.38
CA SER A 105 -10.77 -0.83 16.66
C SER A 105 -9.80 -0.12 17.61
N ALA A 106 -8.49 -0.23 17.39
CA ALA A 106 -7.51 0.56 18.13
C ALA A 106 -7.61 2.08 17.85
N TYR A 107 -8.37 2.49 16.84
CA TYR A 107 -8.60 3.88 16.43
C TYR A 107 -10.02 4.39 16.70
N ASP A 108 -10.82 3.64 17.46
CA ASP A 108 -12.20 4.03 17.81
C ASP A 108 -12.25 5.31 18.64
N PHE A 109 -11.13 5.71 19.27
CA PHE A 109 -11.00 6.98 19.99
C PHE A 109 -11.02 8.22 19.06
N ILE A 110 -10.86 8.07 17.75
CA ILE A 110 -10.82 9.18 16.79
C ILE A 110 -12.25 9.64 16.45
N GLU A 111 -12.87 10.32 17.42
CA GLU A 111 -14.23 10.85 17.31
C GLU A 111 -14.29 12.32 17.76
N GLY A 112 -15.29 13.05 17.29
CA GLY A 112 -15.52 14.44 17.72
C GLY A 112 -14.44 15.41 17.26
N GLU A 113 -14.20 16.44 18.06
CA GLU A 113 -13.22 17.50 17.78
C GLU A 113 -11.79 17.03 18.02
N ALA A 114 -10.84 17.61 17.24
CA ALA A 114 -9.42 17.32 17.40
C ALA A 114 -8.90 17.75 18.78
N PRO A 115 -8.20 16.88 19.50
CA PRO A 115 -7.51 17.27 20.74
C PRO A 115 -6.37 18.27 20.45
N ALA A 116 -6.00 19.06 21.43
CA ALA A 116 -4.97 20.08 21.26
C ALA A 116 -3.59 19.54 20.87
N THR A 117 -3.34 18.25 21.10
CA THR A 117 -2.12 17.51 20.74
C THR A 117 -2.02 17.22 19.25
N VAL A 118 -3.14 17.22 18.50
CA VAL A 118 -3.22 16.76 17.11
C VAL A 118 -3.55 17.91 16.18
N ASN A 119 -2.92 17.93 15.00
CA ASN A 119 -3.32 18.84 13.94
C ASN A 119 -4.77 18.53 13.50
N PRO A 120 -5.68 19.50 13.49
CA PRO A 120 -7.10 19.25 13.22
C PRO A 120 -7.37 18.75 11.78
N SER A 121 -6.51 19.10 10.82
CA SER A 121 -6.60 18.55 9.47
C SER A 121 -6.27 17.06 9.45
N LEU A 122 -5.22 16.63 10.17
CA LEU A 122 -4.87 15.21 10.32
C LEU A 122 -5.98 14.45 11.06
N TRP A 123 -6.56 15.04 12.11
CA TRP A 123 -7.67 14.42 12.84
C TRP A 123 -8.87 14.14 11.94
N ARG A 124 -9.26 15.15 11.15
CA ARG A 124 -10.34 15.01 10.16
C ARG A 124 -10.02 13.94 9.11
N GLN A 125 -8.77 13.91 8.60
CA GLN A 125 -8.32 12.87 7.67
C GLN A 125 -8.38 11.48 8.31
N ALA A 126 -7.97 11.37 9.56
CA ALA A 126 -8.01 10.11 10.32
C ALA A 126 -9.44 9.60 10.53
N GLN A 127 -10.40 10.51 10.73
CA GLN A 127 -11.84 10.16 10.78
C GLN A 127 -12.36 9.65 9.43
N LEU A 128 -11.93 10.24 8.32
CA LEU A 128 -12.25 9.75 6.97
C LEU A 128 -11.66 8.36 6.73
N ASN A 129 -10.40 8.14 7.14
CA ASN A 129 -9.71 6.85 7.01
C ASN A 129 -10.24 5.76 7.97
N ASN A 130 -11.07 6.12 8.96
CA ASN A 130 -11.82 5.16 9.78
C ASN A 130 -13.08 4.61 9.06
N ILE A 131 -13.47 5.19 7.91
CA ILE A 131 -14.60 4.69 7.13
C ILE A 131 -14.15 3.48 6.32
N GLN A 132 -14.49 2.29 6.81
CA GLN A 132 -14.02 1.00 6.31
C GLN A 132 -15.19 0.10 5.87
N GLY A 133 -14.93 -0.84 4.97
CA GLY A 133 -15.95 -1.80 4.55
C GLY A 133 -15.82 -2.25 3.10
N LEU A 134 -16.90 -2.86 2.63
CA LEU A 134 -17.12 -3.20 1.23
C LEU A 134 -18.01 -2.14 0.58
N PHE A 135 -17.55 -1.60 -0.54
CA PHE A 135 -18.22 -0.52 -1.27
C PHE A 135 -18.50 -0.94 -2.71
N GLU A 136 -19.67 -0.59 -3.22
CA GLU A 136 -19.97 -0.62 -4.66
C GLU A 136 -19.48 0.70 -5.29
N VAL A 137 -18.49 0.62 -6.16
CA VAL A 137 -17.99 1.78 -6.92
C VAL A 137 -18.97 2.11 -8.05
N THR A 138 -19.35 1.07 -8.79
CA THR A 138 -20.39 1.04 -9.82
C THR A 138 -20.86 -0.41 -9.97
N PRO A 139 -22.05 -0.71 -10.53
CA PRO A 139 -22.49 -2.09 -10.70
C PRO A 139 -21.43 -2.97 -11.37
N GLY A 140 -20.98 -4.02 -10.69
CA GLY A 140 -19.92 -4.92 -11.15
C GLY A 140 -18.50 -4.58 -10.67
N ILE A 141 -18.28 -3.43 -10.06
CA ILE A 141 -16.98 -3.04 -9.47
C ILE A 141 -17.15 -2.73 -7.98
N TYR A 142 -16.38 -3.42 -7.15
CA TYR A 142 -16.43 -3.31 -5.69
C TYR A 142 -15.03 -3.04 -5.13
N GLN A 143 -14.97 -2.35 -3.98
CA GLN A 143 -13.72 -2.13 -3.24
C GLN A 143 -13.88 -2.50 -1.78
N VAL A 144 -12.89 -3.22 -1.25
CA VAL A 144 -12.68 -3.36 0.20
C VAL A 144 -11.68 -2.30 0.62
N ARG A 145 -12.08 -1.42 1.54
CA ARG A 145 -11.32 -0.27 2.02
C ARG A 145 -11.12 -0.33 3.53
N GLY A 146 -9.94 0.06 4.02
CA GLY A 146 -9.63 0.15 5.43
C GLY A 146 -9.28 -1.20 6.10
N PHE A 147 -9.01 -2.25 5.32
CA PHE A 147 -8.58 -3.56 5.83
C PHE A 147 -7.05 -3.74 5.77
N ASP A 148 -6.38 -2.77 5.20
CA ASP A 148 -4.94 -2.59 5.09
C ASP A 148 -4.68 -1.12 4.71
N LEU A 149 -3.44 -0.76 4.40
CA LEU A 149 -3.09 0.55 3.85
C LEU A 149 -3.71 0.73 2.47
N SER A 150 -3.46 -0.21 1.56
CA SER A 150 -4.05 -0.21 0.22
C SER A 150 -5.48 -0.78 0.19
N ASN A 151 -6.19 -0.57 -0.90
CA ASN A 151 -7.52 -1.10 -1.14
C ASN A 151 -7.44 -2.32 -2.09
N MET A 152 -8.36 -3.27 -1.90
CA MET A 152 -8.58 -4.35 -2.85
C MET A 152 -9.80 -4.03 -3.73
N THR A 153 -9.63 -4.05 -5.06
CA THR A 153 -10.76 -3.88 -5.98
C THR A 153 -11.12 -5.21 -6.62
N LEU A 154 -12.42 -5.51 -6.65
CA LEU A 154 -12.99 -6.70 -7.27
C LEU A 154 -13.86 -6.29 -8.45
N ILE A 155 -13.58 -6.82 -9.64
CA ILE A 155 -14.38 -6.61 -10.84
C ILE A 155 -15.04 -7.93 -11.23
N LYS A 156 -16.36 -7.93 -11.42
CA LYS A 156 -17.10 -9.12 -11.86
C LYS A 156 -16.81 -9.40 -13.34
N GLY A 157 -16.11 -10.49 -13.60
CA GLY A 157 -15.94 -11.04 -14.94
C GLY A 157 -17.01 -12.07 -15.30
N ASP A 158 -16.91 -12.69 -16.45
CA ASP A 158 -17.87 -13.70 -16.92
C ASP A 158 -17.85 -14.95 -16.03
N SER A 159 -16.66 -15.45 -15.69
CA SER A 159 -16.48 -16.71 -14.95
C SER A 159 -16.10 -16.54 -13.50
N GLY A 160 -15.59 -15.37 -13.06
CA GLY A 160 -15.07 -15.18 -11.72
C GLY A 160 -14.89 -13.70 -11.34
N TRP A 161 -13.96 -13.48 -10.42
CA TRP A 161 -13.55 -12.16 -9.97
C TRP A 161 -12.16 -11.83 -10.50
N ILE A 162 -12.03 -10.67 -11.10
CA ILE A 162 -10.74 -10.04 -11.42
C ILE A 162 -10.37 -9.19 -10.20
N ILE A 163 -9.23 -9.51 -9.58
CA ILE A 163 -8.75 -8.80 -8.40
C ILE A 163 -7.68 -7.80 -8.80
N ILE A 164 -7.88 -6.54 -8.43
CA ILE A 164 -6.89 -5.48 -8.61
C ILE A 164 -6.29 -5.18 -7.24
N ASP A 165 -5.01 -5.39 -7.11
CA ASP A 165 -4.20 -5.28 -5.91
C ASP A 165 -4.66 -6.20 -4.77
N THR A 166 -3.72 -6.68 -3.99
CA THR A 166 -3.99 -7.76 -3.03
C THR A 166 -3.55 -7.44 -1.60
N MET A 167 -3.44 -6.14 -1.28
CA MET A 167 -3.02 -5.68 0.04
C MET A 167 -1.60 -6.13 0.44
N THR A 168 -1.16 -5.79 1.66
CA THR A 168 0.22 -6.03 2.12
C THR A 168 0.44 -7.47 2.56
N SER A 169 -0.54 -8.10 3.21
CA SER A 169 -0.35 -9.40 3.84
C SER A 169 -1.38 -10.45 3.40
N LYS A 170 -0.99 -11.72 3.51
CA LYS A 170 -1.89 -12.84 3.23
C LYS A 170 -3.12 -12.82 4.12
N GLU A 171 -2.95 -12.42 5.37
CA GLU A 171 -4.02 -12.36 6.36
C GLU A 171 -5.06 -11.30 5.99
N THR A 172 -4.61 -10.07 5.69
CA THR A 172 -5.52 -8.98 5.30
C THR A 172 -6.20 -9.27 3.98
N ALA A 173 -5.47 -9.78 2.99
CA ALA A 173 -6.00 -10.15 1.69
C ALA A 173 -7.07 -11.25 1.79
N ARG A 174 -6.81 -12.30 2.56
CA ARG A 174 -7.78 -13.38 2.79
C ARG A 174 -9.04 -12.86 3.46
N TYR A 175 -8.86 -12.11 4.56
CA TYR A 175 -9.99 -11.57 5.30
C TYR A 175 -10.85 -10.63 4.44
N ALA A 176 -10.22 -9.74 3.67
CA ALA A 176 -10.90 -8.81 2.78
C ALA A 176 -11.68 -9.54 1.67
N TYR A 177 -11.06 -10.55 1.05
CA TYR A 177 -11.70 -11.36 0.02
C TYR A 177 -12.90 -12.14 0.56
N ASP A 178 -12.73 -12.84 1.69
CA ASP A 178 -13.81 -13.63 2.31
C ASP A 178 -14.96 -12.71 2.75
N PHE A 179 -14.67 -11.54 3.31
CA PHE A 179 -15.67 -10.53 3.66
C PHE A 179 -16.46 -10.07 2.42
N ALA A 180 -15.77 -9.77 1.33
CA ALA A 180 -16.43 -9.40 0.08
C ALA A 180 -17.31 -10.54 -0.46
N MET A 181 -16.80 -11.75 -0.49
CA MET A 181 -17.57 -12.92 -0.97
C MET A 181 -18.81 -13.18 -0.12
N GLN A 182 -18.71 -13.06 1.19
CA GLN A 182 -19.87 -13.20 2.10
C GLN A 182 -21.01 -12.23 1.76
N HIS A 183 -20.69 -10.99 1.47
CA HIS A 183 -21.69 -9.95 1.20
C HIS A 183 -22.17 -9.93 -0.26
N LEU A 184 -21.35 -10.39 -1.20
CA LEU A 184 -21.69 -10.44 -2.63
C LEU A 184 -22.38 -11.75 -3.04
N ALA A 185 -22.37 -12.80 -2.18
CA ALA A 185 -22.94 -14.11 -2.49
C ALA A 185 -24.42 -14.08 -2.90
N LYS A 186 -25.21 -13.19 -2.32
CA LYS A 186 -26.65 -13.04 -2.69
C LYS A 186 -26.82 -12.49 -4.09
N ARG A 187 -25.94 -11.57 -4.50
CA ARG A 187 -26.00 -10.92 -5.82
C ARG A 187 -25.36 -11.76 -6.92
N TYR A 188 -24.32 -12.53 -6.56
CA TYR A 188 -23.56 -13.35 -7.48
C TYR A 188 -23.41 -14.77 -6.91
N PRO A 189 -24.51 -15.54 -6.86
CA PRO A 189 -24.48 -16.90 -6.34
C PRO A 189 -23.53 -17.76 -7.16
N ASN A 190 -22.75 -18.59 -6.49
CA ASN A 190 -21.76 -19.50 -7.09
C ASN A 190 -20.54 -18.81 -7.77
N THR A 191 -20.34 -17.51 -7.60
CA THR A 191 -19.15 -16.82 -8.09
C THR A 191 -18.20 -16.54 -6.93
N THR A 192 -17.31 -17.48 -6.65
CA THR A 192 -16.32 -17.39 -5.56
C THR A 192 -14.89 -17.61 -6.06
N ASN A 193 -14.69 -17.87 -7.34
CA ASN A 193 -13.38 -18.09 -7.92
C ASN A 193 -12.75 -16.79 -8.40
N VAL A 194 -11.42 -16.76 -8.33
CA VAL A 194 -10.60 -15.70 -8.94
C VAL A 194 -10.31 -16.10 -10.38
N SER A 195 -10.62 -15.22 -11.32
CA SER A 195 -10.38 -15.41 -12.76
C SER A 195 -9.10 -14.72 -13.24
N ALA A 196 -8.68 -13.64 -12.59
CA ALA A 196 -7.42 -12.94 -12.86
C ALA A 196 -6.97 -12.12 -11.66
N ILE A 197 -5.68 -11.82 -11.59
CA ILE A 197 -5.11 -10.86 -10.63
C ILE A 197 -4.30 -9.83 -11.42
N LEU A 198 -4.41 -8.57 -11.03
CA LEU A 198 -3.68 -7.46 -11.60
C LEU A 198 -2.99 -6.69 -10.47
N PHE A 199 -1.68 -6.49 -10.58
CA PHE A 199 -0.92 -5.57 -9.73
C PHE A 199 -0.73 -4.26 -10.48
N THR A 200 -1.14 -3.16 -9.84
CA THR A 200 -1.00 -1.83 -10.43
C THR A 200 0.45 -1.38 -10.46
N HIS A 201 1.21 -1.68 -9.41
CA HIS A 201 2.60 -1.30 -9.29
C HIS A 201 3.39 -2.20 -8.31
N SER A 202 4.67 -1.89 -8.10
CA SER A 202 5.62 -2.75 -7.40
C SER A 202 5.72 -2.54 -5.89
N HIS A 203 4.92 -1.67 -5.27
CA HIS A 203 4.90 -1.52 -3.81
C HIS A 203 4.21 -2.70 -3.12
N VAL A 204 4.75 -3.10 -1.97
CA VAL A 204 4.38 -4.35 -1.31
C VAL A 204 2.92 -4.42 -0.85
N ASP A 205 2.32 -3.31 -0.52
CA ASP A 205 0.92 -3.24 -0.10
C ASP A 205 -0.08 -3.43 -1.26
N HIS A 206 0.39 -3.53 -2.49
CA HIS A 206 -0.44 -3.84 -3.66
C HIS A 206 -0.33 -5.29 -4.12
N PHE A 207 0.74 -6.02 -3.73
CA PHE A 207 0.92 -7.41 -4.16
C PHE A 207 1.11 -8.42 -3.02
N GLY A 208 1.52 -7.96 -1.83
CA GLY A 208 2.04 -8.82 -0.76
C GLY A 208 1.06 -9.87 -0.25
N GLY A 209 -0.23 -9.64 -0.38
CA GLY A 209 -1.28 -10.56 0.07
C GLY A 209 -1.71 -11.63 -0.94
N VAL A 210 -1.14 -11.68 -2.14
CA VAL A 210 -1.64 -12.50 -3.26
C VAL A 210 -1.87 -13.97 -2.92
N LEU A 211 -0.94 -14.62 -2.22
CA LEU A 211 -1.10 -16.04 -1.83
C LEU A 211 -2.04 -16.24 -0.62
N GLY A 212 -2.58 -15.18 -0.08
CA GLY A 212 -3.73 -15.24 0.83
C GLY A 212 -5.05 -15.49 0.11
N ILE A 213 -5.18 -15.05 -1.14
CA ILE A 213 -6.40 -15.18 -1.94
C ILE A 213 -6.40 -16.48 -2.74
N VAL A 214 -5.29 -16.76 -3.44
CA VAL A 214 -5.11 -17.94 -4.29
C VAL A 214 -3.81 -18.64 -3.93
N SER A 215 -3.77 -19.97 -4.01
CA SER A 215 -2.53 -20.71 -3.84
C SER A 215 -1.69 -20.69 -5.12
N GLN A 216 -0.36 -20.80 -4.99
CA GLN A 216 0.53 -20.93 -6.14
C GLN A 216 0.13 -22.11 -7.03
N GLN A 217 -0.25 -23.23 -6.42
CA GLN A 217 -0.74 -24.42 -7.12
C GLN A 217 -2.03 -24.14 -7.93
N ASP A 218 -2.96 -23.35 -7.39
CA ASP A 218 -4.18 -22.99 -8.11
C ASP A 218 -3.89 -22.03 -9.28
N ILE A 219 -2.97 -21.09 -9.11
CA ILE A 219 -2.53 -20.20 -10.19
C ILE A 219 -2.04 -21.04 -11.38
N GLU A 220 -1.16 -22.01 -11.12
CA GLU A 220 -0.57 -22.85 -12.16
C GLU A 220 -1.60 -23.81 -12.77
N ARG A 221 -2.36 -24.52 -11.95
CA ARG A 221 -3.34 -25.51 -12.38
C ARG A 221 -4.51 -24.91 -13.16
N LYS A 222 -5.03 -23.78 -12.70
CA LYS A 222 -6.17 -23.09 -13.31
C LYS A 222 -5.74 -22.07 -14.35
N LYS A 223 -4.42 -21.85 -14.52
CA LYS A 223 -3.83 -20.86 -15.42
C LYS A 223 -4.40 -19.44 -15.18
N ILE A 224 -4.52 -19.06 -13.90
CA ILE A 224 -5.00 -17.73 -13.53
C ILE A 224 -4.00 -16.70 -14.02
N PRO A 225 -4.36 -15.78 -14.93
CA PRO A 225 -3.44 -14.75 -15.39
C PRO A 225 -3.10 -13.79 -14.25
N ILE A 226 -1.80 -13.54 -14.09
CA ILE A 226 -1.24 -12.54 -13.19
C ILE A 226 -0.68 -11.43 -14.07
N ILE A 227 -1.33 -10.28 -14.06
CA ILE A 227 -1.01 -9.14 -14.90
C ILE A 227 -0.25 -8.11 -14.06
N ALA A 228 0.82 -7.54 -14.59
CA ALA A 228 1.60 -6.50 -13.92
C ALA A 228 2.31 -5.59 -14.94
N PRO A 229 2.78 -4.41 -14.54
CA PRO A 229 3.68 -3.61 -15.37
C PRO A 229 5.01 -4.31 -15.62
N ALA A 230 5.65 -4.05 -16.75
CA ALA A 230 7.01 -4.50 -17.00
C ALA A 230 7.95 -3.93 -15.94
N GLY A 231 8.96 -4.73 -15.51
CA GLY A 231 9.85 -4.37 -14.41
C GLY A 231 9.34 -4.74 -13.01
N PHE A 232 8.10 -5.22 -12.89
CA PHE A 232 7.47 -5.48 -11.59
C PHE A 232 8.31 -6.36 -10.65
N ILE A 233 8.82 -7.50 -11.10
CA ILE A 233 9.59 -8.43 -10.24
C ILE A 233 10.92 -7.81 -9.81
N GLU A 234 11.61 -7.15 -10.74
CA GLU A 234 12.89 -6.48 -10.51
C GLU A 234 12.73 -5.40 -9.43
N GLU A 235 11.73 -4.54 -9.57
CA GLU A 235 11.49 -3.43 -8.65
C GLU A 235 10.96 -3.91 -7.29
N ALA A 236 9.99 -4.81 -7.26
CA ALA A 236 9.52 -5.43 -6.02
C ALA A 236 10.64 -6.13 -5.24
N THR A 237 11.59 -6.78 -5.94
CA THR A 237 12.75 -7.43 -5.34
C THR A 237 13.76 -6.40 -4.84
N SER A 238 14.04 -5.38 -5.65
CA SER A 238 14.97 -4.29 -5.31
C SER A 238 14.55 -3.61 -3.99
N GLU A 239 13.30 -3.22 -3.91
CA GLU A 239 12.77 -2.50 -2.75
C GLU A 239 12.65 -3.38 -1.50
N ASN A 240 12.07 -4.58 -1.62
CA ASN A 240 11.67 -5.37 -0.45
C ASN A 240 12.73 -6.38 0.00
N ILE A 241 13.68 -6.76 -0.85
CA ILE A 241 14.76 -7.70 -0.51
C ILE A 241 16.10 -6.97 -0.44
N ILE A 242 16.52 -6.30 -1.51
CA ILE A 242 17.85 -5.66 -1.57
C ILE A 242 17.91 -4.47 -0.60
N ALA A 243 16.94 -3.57 -0.69
CA ALA A 243 16.82 -2.42 0.21
C ALA A 243 15.97 -2.70 1.47
N GLY A 244 15.46 -3.93 1.65
CA GLY A 244 14.41 -4.27 2.61
C GLY A 244 14.67 -3.81 4.05
N ASN A 245 15.90 -3.94 4.54
CA ASN A 245 16.26 -3.45 5.89
C ASN A 245 16.20 -1.92 6.00
N ALA A 246 16.54 -1.19 4.95
CA ALA A 246 16.45 0.26 4.92
C ALA A 246 14.98 0.70 4.84
N MET A 247 14.20 0.04 4.00
CA MET A 247 12.76 0.29 3.86
C MET A 247 12.00 -0.01 5.16
N LEU A 248 12.32 -1.11 5.84
CA LEU A 248 11.70 -1.43 7.13
C LEU A 248 12.00 -0.36 8.19
N ARG A 249 13.24 0.15 8.26
CA ARG A 249 13.60 1.26 9.16
C ARG A 249 12.86 2.55 8.80
N ARG A 250 12.77 2.87 7.51
CA ARG A 250 12.00 4.01 7.01
C ARG A 250 10.53 3.89 7.42
N ALA A 251 9.93 2.72 7.27
CA ALA A 251 8.54 2.45 7.64
C ALA A 251 8.26 2.68 9.14
N VAL A 252 9.21 2.41 10.03
CA VAL A 252 9.06 2.72 11.47
C VAL A 252 8.84 4.22 11.70
N TYR A 253 9.59 5.08 11.00
CA TYR A 253 9.44 6.53 11.12
C TYR A 253 8.19 7.03 10.39
N MET A 254 7.92 6.51 9.20
CA MET A 254 6.81 6.97 8.36
C MET A 254 5.45 6.60 8.97
N TYR A 255 5.33 5.37 9.48
CA TYR A 255 4.05 4.83 9.95
C TYR A 255 3.91 4.76 11.46
N GLY A 256 4.90 5.23 12.23
CA GLY A 256 4.80 5.26 13.69
C GLY A 256 4.42 3.91 14.31
N LYS A 257 4.95 2.80 13.78
CA LYS A 257 4.57 1.42 14.12
C LYS A 257 4.55 1.15 15.62
N ASP A 258 5.55 1.67 16.33
CA ASP A 258 5.77 1.39 17.76
C ASP A 258 5.13 2.43 18.68
N LEU A 259 4.43 3.44 18.14
CA LEU A 259 3.70 4.43 18.90
C LEU A 259 2.40 3.85 19.46
N ALA A 260 1.99 4.30 20.65
CA ALA A 260 0.67 4.01 21.19
C ALA A 260 -0.43 4.53 20.25
N ARG A 261 -1.58 3.87 20.24
CA ARG A 261 -2.75 4.28 19.46
C ARG A 261 -3.64 5.12 20.35
N ASP A 262 -3.30 6.40 20.49
CA ASP A 262 -3.99 7.40 21.30
C ASP A 262 -3.70 8.82 20.78
N GLU A 263 -4.26 9.84 21.43
CA GLU A 263 -4.12 11.25 21.04
C GLU A 263 -2.70 11.83 21.23
N PHE A 264 -1.78 11.11 21.88
CA PHE A 264 -0.39 11.49 22.07
C PHE A 264 0.57 10.70 21.18
N GLY A 265 0.10 9.63 20.59
CA GLY A 265 0.87 8.71 19.76
C GLY A 265 0.45 8.71 18.31
N HIS A 266 0.05 7.55 17.80
CA HIS A 266 -0.29 7.37 16.39
C HIS A 266 -1.78 7.60 16.15
N ILE A 267 -2.09 8.52 15.25
CA ILE A 267 -3.44 8.84 14.79
C ILE A 267 -3.67 8.30 13.38
N ASP A 268 -2.82 8.75 12.45
CA ASP A 268 -2.89 8.45 11.01
C ASP A 268 -1.62 8.94 10.33
N THR A 269 -1.35 8.50 9.12
CA THR A 269 -0.25 9.00 8.30
C THR A 269 -0.70 9.99 7.21
N GLY A 270 -2.01 10.26 7.15
CA GLY A 270 -2.63 11.01 6.05
C GLY A 270 -3.10 10.09 4.93
N LEU A 271 -2.27 9.14 4.52
CA LEU A 271 -2.59 8.12 3.52
C LEU A 271 -3.54 7.04 4.10
N GLY A 272 -3.29 6.64 5.33
CA GLY A 272 -4.02 5.61 6.07
C GLY A 272 -3.38 5.35 7.41
N LYS A 273 -3.66 4.21 8.02
CA LYS A 273 -3.13 3.90 9.36
C LYS A 273 -1.68 3.41 9.31
N SER A 274 -1.43 2.33 8.63
CA SER A 274 -0.11 1.73 8.40
C SER A 274 -0.23 0.57 7.41
N PRO A 275 0.87 0.04 6.85
CA PRO A 275 0.85 -1.28 6.23
C PRO A 275 0.53 -2.37 7.28
N ALA A 276 -0.13 -3.45 6.86
CA ALA A 276 -0.32 -4.61 7.72
C ALA A 276 1.00 -5.38 7.91
N PHE A 277 1.36 -5.67 9.15
CA PHE A 277 2.60 -6.40 9.47
C PHE A 277 2.33 -7.91 9.59
N GLY A 278 1.87 -8.52 8.47
CA GLY A 278 1.57 -9.94 8.35
C GLY A 278 2.57 -10.71 7.48
N GLU A 279 2.12 -11.83 6.92
CA GLU A 279 2.92 -12.65 6.03
C GLU A 279 2.84 -12.11 4.59
N VAL A 280 3.97 -11.65 4.05
CA VAL A 280 4.09 -11.15 2.67
C VAL A 280 4.36 -12.31 1.72
N SER A 281 3.80 -12.23 0.52
CA SER A 281 3.98 -13.19 -0.57
C SER A 281 4.15 -12.47 -1.90
N ILE A 282 4.66 -13.17 -2.90
CA ILE A 282 4.77 -12.68 -4.26
C ILE A 282 4.56 -13.85 -5.22
N THR A 283 4.03 -13.60 -6.40
CA THR A 283 3.95 -14.55 -7.50
C THR A 283 4.41 -13.90 -8.80
N LYS A 284 4.96 -14.71 -9.71
CA LYS A 284 5.49 -14.21 -10.98
C LYS A 284 4.34 -13.80 -11.90
N PRO A 285 4.33 -12.58 -12.47
CA PRO A 285 3.41 -12.20 -13.52
C PRO A 285 3.52 -13.12 -14.75
N THR A 286 2.37 -13.42 -15.35
CA THR A 286 2.26 -14.19 -16.58
C THR A 286 1.97 -13.31 -17.79
N VAL A 287 1.50 -12.09 -17.56
CA VAL A 287 1.23 -11.06 -18.56
C VAL A 287 1.86 -9.76 -18.13
N LEU A 288 2.72 -9.19 -18.96
CA LEU A 288 3.36 -7.90 -18.69
C LEU A 288 2.79 -6.82 -19.59
N ILE A 289 2.51 -5.67 -18.99
CA ILE A 289 2.12 -4.44 -19.69
C ILE A 289 3.37 -3.57 -19.84
N ASP A 290 3.86 -3.42 -21.06
CA ASP A 290 5.13 -2.76 -21.39
C ASP A 290 5.00 -1.51 -22.27
N ARG A 291 3.76 -1.14 -22.65
CA ARG A 291 3.49 -0.01 -23.55
C ARG A 291 2.08 0.54 -23.43
N THR A 292 1.92 1.78 -23.88
CA THR A 292 0.65 2.50 -23.97
C THR A 292 0.27 2.75 -25.44
N PRO A 293 -0.98 2.49 -25.85
CA PRO A 293 -2.00 1.73 -25.13
C PRO A 293 -1.79 0.22 -25.27
N THR A 294 -2.11 -0.54 -24.22
CA THR A 294 -2.29 -1.98 -24.34
C THR A 294 -3.75 -2.31 -24.04
N LYS A 295 -4.42 -3.07 -24.92
CA LYS A 295 -5.82 -3.45 -24.75
C LYS A 295 -5.95 -4.95 -24.57
N LEU A 296 -6.59 -5.37 -23.47
CA LEU A 296 -6.85 -6.77 -23.17
C LEU A 296 -8.34 -6.97 -22.86
N ASN A 297 -8.84 -8.16 -23.18
CA ASN A 297 -10.07 -8.68 -22.63
C ASN A 297 -9.71 -9.71 -21.55
N ILE A 298 -10.10 -9.45 -20.31
CA ILE A 298 -9.80 -10.29 -19.15
C ILE A 298 -11.14 -10.78 -18.62
N ASP A 299 -11.41 -12.06 -18.76
CA ASP A 299 -12.66 -12.70 -18.30
C ASP A 299 -13.92 -11.90 -18.70
N GLY A 300 -14.00 -11.47 -19.99
CA GLY A 300 -15.11 -10.71 -20.54
C GLY A 300 -15.04 -9.20 -20.35
N VAL A 301 -14.17 -8.69 -19.48
CA VAL A 301 -14.02 -7.26 -19.20
C VAL A 301 -12.91 -6.64 -20.08
N LYS A 302 -13.22 -5.53 -20.75
CA LYS A 302 -12.24 -4.80 -21.58
C LYS A 302 -11.44 -3.83 -20.72
N PHE A 303 -10.11 -3.96 -20.83
CA PHE A 303 -9.13 -3.07 -20.21
C PHE A 303 -8.34 -2.31 -21.28
N GLU A 304 -8.15 -1.02 -21.07
CA GLU A 304 -7.20 -0.18 -21.81
C GLU A 304 -6.13 0.30 -20.83
N PHE A 305 -4.93 -0.29 -20.92
CA PHE A 305 -3.82 0.01 -20.03
C PHE A 305 -2.98 1.17 -20.52
N GLN A 306 -2.50 1.97 -19.59
CA GLN A 306 -1.41 2.92 -19.75
C GLN A 306 -0.22 2.43 -18.91
N TYR A 307 0.91 2.20 -19.55
CA TYR A 307 2.17 1.90 -18.88
C TYR A 307 2.83 3.21 -18.46
N THR A 308 3.05 3.40 -17.17
CA THR A 308 3.48 4.66 -16.54
C THR A 308 4.70 4.43 -15.63
N PRO A 309 5.83 3.90 -16.16
CA PRO A 309 7.00 3.66 -15.35
C PRO A 309 7.59 4.95 -14.79
N GLU A 310 8.32 4.86 -13.67
CA GLU A 310 8.99 5.98 -13.01
C GLU A 310 8.03 7.12 -12.59
N SER A 311 6.79 6.75 -12.29
CA SER A 311 5.79 7.67 -11.76
C SER A 311 5.73 7.62 -10.23
N GLU A 312 4.70 7.04 -9.61
CA GLU A 312 4.67 6.84 -8.16
C GLU A 312 5.60 5.68 -7.76
N ALA A 313 5.59 4.59 -8.55
CA ALA A 313 6.55 3.49 -8.43
C ALA A 313 7.37 3.32 -9.73
N PRO A 314 8.58 2.71 -9.65
CA PRO A 314 9.39 2.48 -10.84
C PRO A 314 8.70 1.60 -11.89
N ALA A 315 7.93 0.58 -11.46
CA ALA A 315 7.08 -0.25 -12.31
C ALA A 315 5.62 0.01 -11.97
N GLU A 316 4.91 0.70 -12.87
CA GLU A 316 3.53 1.12 -12.63
C GLU A 316 2.70 1.15 -13.90
N LEU A 317 1.39 0.97 -13.74
CA LEU A 317 0.37 1.11 -14.77
C LEU A 317 -0.93 1.70 -14.22
N THR A 318 -1.67 2.35 -15.07
CA THR A 318 -3.08 2.71 -14.87
C THR A 318 -3.94 2.01 -15.92
N PHE A 319 -5.26 2.02 -15.73
CA PHE A 319 -6.16 1.38 -16.70
C PHE A 319 -7.52 2.08 -16.78
N TYR A 320 -8.13 1.98 -17.93
CA TYR A 320 -9.50 2.42 -18.18
C TYR A 320 -10.39 1.22 -18.54
N LEU A 321 -11.60 1.23 -18.01
CA LEU A 321 -12.65 0.24 -18.27
C LEU A 321 -13.76 0.88 -19.09
N PRO A 322 -13.76 0.77 -20.43
CA PRO A 322 -14.68 1.51 -21.29
C PRO A 322 -16.15 1.23 -21.01
N GLU A 323 -16.49 -0.02 -20.71
CA GLU A 323 -17.85 -0.48 -20.47
C GLU A 323 -18.44 0.09 -19.16
N TYR A 324 -17.58 0.33 -18.18
CA TYR A 324 -17.94 0.92 -16.87
C TYR A 324 -17.74 2.44 -16.82
N LYS A 325 -17.07 3.02 -17.82
CA LYS A 325 -16.58 4.41 -17.79
C LYS A 325 -15.80 4.70 -16.50
N ALA A 326 -15.01 3.73 -16.05
CA ALA A 326 -14.24 3.77 -14.82
C ALA A 326 -12.75 3.80 -15.12
N PHE A 327 -12.00 4.56 -14.31
CA PHE A 327 -10.55 4.68 -14.40
C PHE A 327 -9.91 4.17 -13.11
N GLY A 328 -8.96 3.27 -13.25
CA GLY A 328 -8.09 2.78 -12.18
C GLY A 328 -6.76 3.54 -12.23
N GLY A 329 -6.61 4.51 -11.35
CA GLY A 329 -5.46 5.43 -11.35
C GLY A 329 -4.30 4.96 -10.49
N ALA A 330 -4.33 3.72 -9.96
CA ALA A 330 -3.34 3.22 -9.00
C ALA A 330 -3.16 4.22 -7.85
N GLU A 331 -1.94 4.58 -7.47
CA GLU A 331 -1.64 5.67 -6.53
C GLU A 331 -1.26 7.00 -7.22
N LEU A 332 -1.15 7.03 -8.56
CA LEU A 332 -0.96 8.28 -9.32
C LEU A 332 -2.09 9.28 -9.10
N VAL A 333 -3.30 8.79 -8.87
CA VAL A 333 -4.48 9.59 -8.58
C VAL A 333 -5.03 9.18 -7.22
N SER A 334 -4.45 9.71 -6.17
CA SER A 334 -4.89 9.50 -4.80
C SER A 334 -5.76 10.66 -4.32
N ARG A 335 -6.81 10.35 -3.56
CA ARG A 335 -7.60 11.36 -2.85
C ARG A 335 -6.91 11.82 -1.56
N ASN A 336 -6.11 10.97 -0.98
CA ASN A 336 -5.34 11.26 0.21
C ASN A 336 -3.96 11.78 -0.18
N MET A 337 -3.48 12.78 0.54
CA MET A 337 -2.12 13.28 0.39
C MET A 337 -1.29 12.80 1.58
N HIS A 338 -0.07 12.38 1.31
CA HIS A 338 0.90 11.89 2.29
C HIS A 338 2.30 12.46 2.07
#